data_43f23d1439f1edf7da418508c9c6e227
#
_entry.id   43f23d1439f1edf7da418508c9c6e227
#
_cell.length_a   1.000
_cell.length_b   1.000
_cell.length_c   1.000
_cell.angle_alpha   90.00
_cell.angle_beta   90.00
_cell.angle_gamma   90.00
#
_symmetry.space_group_name_H-M   'P 1'
#
loop_
_entity.id
_entity.type
_entity.pdbx_description
1 polymer ?
#
loop_
_entity_poly.entity_id
_entity_poly.type
_entity_poly.pdbx_seq_one_letter_code
_entity_poly.pdbx_strand_id
1 'polypeptide(L)'
;MQYYSLGKQSPNVNFKTAAITGQAPDKGLYFPAEIPQFTAAQIERFKTLDKASLAFEIMKPYVGGTIDDASLQQICAETIDFDFPLVPITQNILSLELFHGPTLAFKDVGARFMSRCLGYFSKQEKAASASSPIASPIASPITSSITSPISKATPQLTTKSTPQVTTKPTTVLVATSGDTGGAVANGFLGVEGVNVIILYPKGKVSPIQELQLTTCGQNITALEVDGSFDDCQAMVKEAFMDGELNQQYNLTSANSINVARWLPQQLYYFFAWQQWVKQYQDANGNYPAMNIVVPSGNFGNICAGMMAKASGLPLGHFVAACNANDVVTRYLATEKYEIHQAIATVSNAMDVGNPSNFVRIMEILQNNFTNLTHALTSYSISDATTKSTIARVYKTDNYTLDPHGAVAFAAAEIYLSQIKAEKNNRDIINADTSDTNNINNTATLNNPHSKAIILETAHPVKFPEVVEEAIGEKIAVPASVEFLLDKQKVSIPLAANYAAFKQWMLQ
;
A
#
# COMPACT_ATOMS: atom_id res chain seq x y z
N MET A 1 -2.75 -10.87 -17.42
CA MET A 1 -2.15 -9.53 -17.23
C MET A 1 -0.63 -9.64 -17.25
N GLN A 2 0.03 -8.81 -18.01
CA GLN A 2 1.47 -8.60 -17.97
C GLN A 2 1.80 -7.31 -17.22
N TYR A 3 3.00 -7.27 -16.65
CA TYR A 3 3.55 -6.12 -15.93
C TYR A 3 4.88 -5.75 -16.56
N TYR A 4 5.07 -4.48 -16.84
CA TYR A 4 6.37 -3.96 -17.30
C TYR A 4 7.00 -3.09 -16.22
N SER A 5 8.30 -2.90 -16.31
CA SER A 5 9.03 -1.96 -15.46
C SER A 5 8.90 -0.54 -15.97
N LEU A 6 8.64 0.43 -15.09
CA LEU A 6 8.69 1.85 -15.44
C LEU A 6 10.11 2.32 -15.79
N GLY A 7 11.16 1.56 -15.43
CA GLY A 7 12.54 1.75 -15.93
C GLY A 7 12.73 1.31 -17.38
N LYS A 8 11.77 0.52 -17.93
CA LYS A 8 11.70 0.07 -19.34
C LYS A 8 12.93 -0.72 -19.86
N GLN A 9 13.76 -1.26 -18.93
CA GLN A 9 14.94 -2.06 -19.25
C GLN A 9 14.82 -3.53 -18.80
N SER A 10 13.74 -3.87 -18.11
CA SER A 10 13.47 -5.24 -17.66
C SER A 10 12.40 -5.89 -18.52
N PRO A 11 12.42 -7.25 -18.67
CA PRO A 11 11.37 -7.96 -19.40
C PRO A 11 10.02 -7.84 -18.71
N ASN A 12 8.94 -7.94 -19.50
CA ASN A 12 7.59 -8.05 -18.95
C ASN A 12 7.41 -9.36 -18.19
N VAL A 13 6.67 -9.30 -17.09
CA VAL A 13 6.42 -10.45 -16.22
C VAL A 13 4.93 -10.58 -15.90
N ASN A 14 4.50 -11.74 -15.41
CA ASN A 14 3.15 -11.92 -14.89
C ASN A 14 3.01 -11.39 -13.45
N PHE A 15 1.78 -11.38 -12.91
CA PHE A 15 1.50 -10.91 -11.56
C PHE A 15 2.29 -11.68 -10.49
N LYS A 16 2.40 -13.01 -10.59
CA LYS A 16 3.16 -13.84 -9.65
C LYS A 16 4.60 -13.33 -9.53
N THR A 17 5.29 -13.19 -10.65
CA THR A 17 6.68 -12.72 -10.67
C THR A 17 6.79 -11.30 -10.13
N ALA A 18 5.91 -10.36 -10.56
CA ALA A 18 5.93 -9.00 -10.08
C ALA A 18 5.71 -8.88 -8.55
N ALA A 19 4.81 -9.71 -8.00
CA ALA A 19 4.54 -9.75 -6.56
C ALA A 19 5.69 -10.37 -5.75
N ILE A 20 6.32 -11.44 -6.26
CA ILE A 20 7.44 -12.11 -5.60
C ILE A 20 8.72 -11.25 -5.64
N THR A 21 9.05 -10.65 -6.80
CA THR A 21 10.26 -9.82 -6.92
C THR A 21 10.09 -8.43 -6.30
N GLY A 22 8.86 -7.91 -6.26
CA GLY A 22 8.51 -6.61 -5.68
C GLY A 22 8.98 -5.40 -6.49
N GLN A 23 10.20 -5.42 -7.00
CA GLN A 23 10.79 -4.39 -7.86
C GLN A 23 11.51 -5.06 -9.03
N ALA A 24 11.50 -4.43 -10.20
CA ALA A 24 12.17 -4.97 -11.38
C ALA A 24 13.71 -4.90 -11.28
N PRO A 25 14.44 -5.77 -11.99
CA PRO A 25 15.92 -5.78 -11.98
C PRO A 25 16.56 -4.45 -12.34
N ASP A 26 15.93 -3.65 -13.19
CA ASP A 26 16.36 -2.29 -13.56
C ASP A 26 16.00 -1.22 -12.50
N LYS A 27 15.53 -1.65 -11.31
CA LYS A 27 15.06 -0.81 -10.20
C LYS A 27 13.78 0.00 -10.51
N GLY A 28 13.15 -0.20 -11.66
CA GLY A 28 11.85 0.37 -11.99
C GLY A 28 10.73 -0.31 -11.18
N LEU A 29 9.64 0.41 -10.96
CA LEU A 29 8.44 -0.16 -10.37
C LEU A 29 7.65 -0.91 -11.43
N TYR A 30 7.09 -2.05 -11.06
CA TYR A 30 6.17 -2.76 -11.94
C TYR A 30 4.85 -1.99 -12.07
N PHE A 31 4.33 -1.99 -13.32
CA PHE A 31 3.07 -1.37 -13.69
C PHE A 31 2.32 -2.30 -14.65
N PRO A 32 0.98 -2.43 -14.56
CA PRO A 32 0.20 -3.29 -15.46
C PRO A 32 0.31 -2.77 -16.90
N ALA A 33 0.50 -3.70 -17.85
CA ALA A 33 0.64 -3.34 -19.27
C ALA A 33 -0.62 -2.68 -19.83
N GLU A 34 -1.77 -3.00 -19.26
CA GLU A 34 -3.06 -2.41 -19.58
C GLU A 34 -3.80 -2.05 -18.28
N ILE A 35 -4.40 -0.88 -18.23
CA ILE A 35 -5.32 -0.51 -17.16
C ILE A 35 -6.68 -1.15 -17.47
N PRO A 36 -7.17 -2.09 -16.63
CA PRO A 36 -8.48 -2.70 -16.86
C PRO A 36 -9.58 -1.65 -16.95
N GLN A 37 -10.45 -1.76 -17.95
CA GLN A 37 -11.57 -0.86 -18.14
C GLN A 37 -12.87 -1.55 -17.74
N PHE A 38 -13.60 -0.99 -16.78
CA PHE A 38 -14.91 -1.47 -16.40
C PHE A 38 -15.99 -0.79 -17.24
N THR A 39 -16.85 -1.58 -17.84
CA THR A 39 -17.99 -1.09 -18.60
C THR A 39 -19.04 -0.42 -17.70
N ALA A 40 -19.88 0.44 -18.27
CA ALA A 40 -20.99 1.07 -17.52
C ALA A 40 -21.90 0.02 -16.84
N ALA A 41 -22.14 -1.12 -17.48
CA ALA A 41 -22.93 -2.22 -16.90
C ALA A 41 -22.22 -2.87 -15.69
N GLN A 42 -20.90 -3.02 -15.74
CA GLN A 42 -20.13 -3.51 -14.58
C GLN A 42 -20.15 -2.51 -13.43
N ILE A 43 -19.94 -1.22 -13.71
CA ILE A 43 -20.01 -0.16 -12.71
C ILE A 43 -21.40 -0.13 -12.05
N GLU A 44 -22.48 -0.25 -12.85
CA GLU A 44 -23.83 -0.32 -12.28
C GLU A 44 -24.02 -1.54 -11.38
N ARG A 45 -23.53 -2.71 -11.78
CA ARG A 45 -23.56 -3.93 -10.97
C ARG A 45 -22.75 -3.78 -9.67
N PHE A 46 -21.64 -3.05 -9.70
CA PHE A 46 -20.80 -2.85 -8.53
C PHE A 46 -21.49 -2.14 -7.38
N LYS A 47 -22.55 -1.36 -7.63
CA LYS A 47 -23.34 -0.68 -6.60
C LYS A 47 -23.94 -1.64 -5.56
N THR A 48 -24.22 -2.88 -5.94
CA THR A 48 -24.97 -3.86 -5.14
C THR A 48 -24.17 -5.08 -4.71
N LEU A 49 -22.93 -5.23 -5.18
CA LEU A 49 -22.08 -6.35 -4.77
C LEU A 49 -21.66 -6.20 -3.29
N ASP A 50 -21.56 -7.33 -2.60
CA ASP A 50 -20.91 -7.40 -1.30
C ASP A 50 -19.39 -7.11 -1.45
N LYS A 51 -18.74 -6.80 -0.33
CA LYS A 51 -17.33 -6.40 -0.32
C LYS A 51 -16.41 -7.43 -0.97
N ALA A 52 -16.59 -8.73 -0.66
CA ALA A 52 -15.72 -9.79 -1.16
C ALA A 52 -15.89 -10.00 -2.67
N SER A 53 -17.14 -10.02 -3.14
CA SER A 53 -17.47 -10.12 -4.57
C SER A 53 -16.95 -8.92 -5.35
N LEU A 54 -17.11 -7.71 -4.82
CA LEU A 54 -16.59 -6.50 -5.45
C LEU A 54 -15.07 -6.51 -5.52
N ALA A 55 -14.39 -6.88 -4.41
CA ALA A 55 -12.93 -6.98 -4.40
C ALA A 55 -12.41 -8.01 -5.40
N PHE A 56 -13.08 -9.15 -5.54
CA PHE A 56 -12.76 -10.16 -6.54
C PHE A 56 -12.86 -9.61 -7.97
N GLU A 57 -13.98 -8.96 -8.31
CA GLU A 57 -14.19 -8.41 -9.65
C GLU A 57 -13.12 -7.35 -10.02
N ILE A 58 -12.74 -6.52 -9.05
CA ILE A 58 -11.71 -5.49 -9.24
C ILE A 58 -10.32 -6.10 -9.37
N MET A 59 -9.96 -7.10 -8.56
CA MET A 59 -8.61 -7.66 -8.54
C MET A 59 -8.37 -8.71 -9.60
N LYS A 60 -9.41 -9.41 -10.08
CA LYS A 60 -9.32 -10.49 -11.06
C LYS A 60 -8.54 -10.10 -12.34
N PRO A 61 -8.80 -8.98 -13.01
CA PRO A 61 -8.04 -8.61 -14.20
C PRO A 61 -6.55 -8.35 -13.90
N TYR A 62 -6.21 -7.87 -12.72
CA TYR A 62 -4.82 -7.59 -12.34
C TYR A 62 -4.01 -8.85 -12.07
N VAL A 63 -4.58 -9.87 -11.43
CA VAL A 63 -3.85 -11.13 -11.19
C VAL A 63 -3.72 -12.00 -12.44
N GLY A 64 -4.54 -11.74 -13.47
CA GLY A 64 -4.39 -12.27 -14.82
C GLY A 64 -4.29 -13.79 -14.92
N GLY A 65 -5.04 -14.54 -14.10
CA GLY A 65 -5.06 -16.00 -14.12
C GLY A 65 -3.85 -16.68 -13.44
N THR A 66 -2.98 -15.91 -12.76
CA THR A 66 -1.88 -16.50 -11.96
C THR A 66 -2.37 -17.08 -10.62
N ILE A 67 -3.58 -16.75 -10.23
CA ILE A 67 -4.34 -17.29 -9.11
C ILE A 67 -5.68 -17.75 -9.68
N ASP A 68 -6.13 -18.95 -9.34
CA ASP A 68 -7.44 -19.43 -9.76
C ASP A 68 -8.57 -18.64 -9.10
N ASP A 69 -9.75 -18.62 -9.73
CA ASP A 69 -10.87 -17.77 -9.30
C ASP A 69 -11.34 -18.08 -7.86
N ALA A 70 -11.40 -19.35 -7.47
CA ALA A 70 -11.84 -19.74 -6.13
C ALA A 70 -10.85 -19.27 -5.06
N SER A 71 -9.55 -19.47 -5.29
CA SER A 71 -8.48 -19.00 -4.40
C SER A 71 -8.45 -17.47 -4.33
N LEU A 72 -8.63 -16.77 -5.47
CA LEU A 72 -8.67 -15.31 -5.47
C LEU A 72 -9.87 -14.78 -4.70
N GLN A 73 -11.02 -15.42 -4.82
CA GLN A 73 -12.24 -15.05 -4.09
C GLN A 73 -12.03 -15.18 -2.58
N GLN A 74 -11.39 -16.27 -2.14
CA GLN A 74 -11.01 -16.45 -0.74
C GLN A 74 -9.98 -15.39 -0.29
N ILE A 75 -8.95 -15.14 -1.06
CA ILE A 75 -7.93 -14.11 -0.77
C ILE A 75 -8.59 -12.75 -0.61
N CYS A 76 -9.51 -12.38 -1.50
CA CYS A 76 -10.25 -11.12 -1.40
C CYS A 76 -11.11 -11.06 -0.13
N ALA A 77 -11.88 -12.10 0.17
CA ALA A 77 -12.72 -12.16 1.36
C ALA A 77 -11.90 -12.01 2.65
N GLU A 78 -10.78 -12.74 2.76
CA GLU A 78 -9.88 -12.64 3.92
C GLU A 78 -9.16 -11.29 4.01
N THR A 79 -8.93 -10.62 2.90
CA THR A 79 -8.24 -9.31 2.87
C THR A 79 -9.08 -8.20 3.47
N ILE A 80 -10.41 -8.24 3.29
CA ILE A 80 -11.33 -7.15 3.59
C ILE A 80 -12.45 -7.58 4.55
N ASP A 81 -12.13 -8.39 5.56
CA ASP A 81 -13.07 -8.89 6.57
C ASP A 81 -13.49 -7.84 7.62
N PHE A 82 -13.13 -6.58 7.44
CA PHE A 82 -13.50 -5.42 8.26
C PHE A 82 -14.12 -4.30 7.42
N ASP A 83 -14.67 -3.27 8.08
CA ASP A 83 -15.41 -2.20 7.43
C ASP A 83 -14.55 -0.99 7.06
N PHE A 84 -15.07 -0.18 6.14
CA PHE A 84 -14.51 1.08 5.67
C PHE A 84 -15.62 2.14 5.65
N PRO A 85 -16.11 2.58 6.83
CA PRO A 85 -17.25 3.46 6.89
C PRO A 85 -16.94 4.85 6.33
N LEU A 86 -17.96 5.43 5.69
CA LEU A 86 -17.95 6.81 5.24
C LEU A 86 -18.73 7.65 6.27
N VAL A 87 -17.99 8.38 7.12
CA VAL A 87 -18.52 9.09 8.28
C VAL A 87 -18.57 10.60 8.00
N PRO A 88 -19.71 11.27 8.15
CA PRO A 88 -19.79 12.73 8.08
C PRO A 88 -19.04 13.39 9.25
N ILE A 89 -18.11 14.31 8.97
CA ILE A 89 -17.48 15.16 9.99
C ILE A 89 -18.18 16.53 10.01
N THR A 90 -18.32 17.13 8.84
CA THR A 90 -19.04 18.40 8.66
C THR A 90 -20.13 18.24 7.59
N GLN A 91 -20.89 19.29 7.32
CA GLN A 91 -21.84 19.28 6.20
C GLN A 91 -21.19 18.93 4.85
N ASN A 92 -19.92 19.31 4.63
CA ASN A 92 -19.25 19.21 3.34
C ASN A 92 -18.01 18.31 3.33
N ILE A 93 -17.54 17.82 4.48
CA ILE A 93 -16.38 16.94 4.60
C ILE A 93 -16.80 15.65 5.29
N LEU A 94 -16.54 14.52 4.62
CA LEU A 94 -16.73 13.18 5.17
C LEU A 94 -15.36 12.51 5.34
N SER A 95 -15.26 11.64 6.32
CA SER A 95 -14.10 10.75 6.51
C SER A 95 -14.39 9.38 5.92
N LEU A 96 -13.50 8.86 5.09
CA LEU A 96 -13.42 7.44 4.81
C LEU A 96 -12.45 6.82 5.81
N GLU A 97 -12.98 6.12 6.80
CA GLU A 97 -12.17 5.52 7.87
C GLU A 97 -11.56 4.20 7.40
N LEU A 98 -10.24 4.16 7.26
CA LEU A 98 -9.47 3.03 6.75
C LEU A 98 -8.74 2.25 7.86
N PHE A 99 -9.06 2.51 9.11
CA PHE A 99 -8.34 2.03 10.30
C PHE A 99 -9.10 0.97 11.12
N HIS A 100 -10.14 0.36 10.58
CA HIS A 100 -10.90 -0.69 11.29
C HIS A 100 -10.31 -2.09 11.14
N GLY A 101 -9.18 -2.22 10.44
CA GLY A 101 -8.45 -3.47 10.32
C GLY A 101 -7.63 -3.80 11.58
N PRO A 102 -7.02 -4.99 11.63
CA PRO A 102 -6.38 -5.53 12.85
C PRO A 102 -5.21 -4.68 13.38
N THR A 103 -4.58 -3.86 12.54
CA THR A 103 -3.48 -2.99 13.00
C THR A 103 -3.85 -1.52 13.05
N LEU A 104 -5.13 -1.21 12.89
CA LEU A 104 -5.66 0.15 12.96
C LEU A 104 -5.01 1.10 11.94
N ALA A 105 -4.71 0.60 10.72
CA ALA A 105 -4.17 1.40 9.64
C ALA A 105 -4.61 0.89 8.27
N PHE A 106 -4.77 1.80 7.29
CA PHE A 106 -5.13 1.45 5.91
C PHE A 106 -4.20 0.40 5.29
N LYS A 107 -2.99 0.29 5.81
CA LYS A 107 -1.95 -0.61 5.29
C LYS A 107 -2.31 -2.10 5.45
N ASP A 108 -3.30 -2.43 6.25
CA ASP A 108 -3.77 -3.80 6.46
C ASP A 108 -4.23 -4.46 5.15
N VAL A 109 -5.03 -3.79 4.34
CA VAL A 109 -5.53 -4.35 3.08
C VAL A 109 -4.39 -4.78 2.16
N GLY A 110 -3.42 -3.91 1.92
CA GLY A 110 -2.28 -4.24 1.07
C GLY A 110 -1.40 -5.36 1.65
N ALA A 111 -1.17 -5.37 2.97
CA ALA A 111 -0.36 -6.40 3.64
C ALA A 111 -1.05 -7.76 3.60
N ARG A 112 -2.34 -7.81 3.89
CA ARG A 112 -3.16 -9.03 3.89
C ARG A 112 -3.28 -9.61 2.47
N PHE A 113 -3.57 -8.79 1.46
CA PHE A 113 -3.64 -9.26 0.08
C PHE A 113 -2.30 -9.85 -0.38
N MET A 114 -1.20 -9.12 -0.19
CA MET A 114 0.13 -9.60 -0.59
C MET A 114 0.49 -10.89 0.13
N SER A 115 0.28 -10.98 1.43
CA SER A 115 0.64 -12.18 2.21
C SER A 115 -0.10 -13.42 1.75
N ARG A 116 -1.41 -13.30 1.46
CA ARG A 116 -2.21 -14.43 0.94
C ARG A 116 -1.78 -14.82 -0.46
N CYS A 117 -1.45 -13.86 -1.33
CA CYS A 117 -0.87 -14.16 -2.65
C CYS A 117 0.46 -14.91 -2.53
N LEU A 118 1.40 -14.44 -1.68
CA LEU A 118 2.68 -15.12 -1.50
C LEU A 118 2.52 -16.51 -0.88
N GLY A 119 1.63 -16.67 0.09
CA GLY A 119 1.29 -17.96 0.67
C GLY A 119 0.71 -18.94 -0.36
N TYR A 120 -0.19 -18.45 -1.23
CA TYR A 120 -0.73 -19.25 -2.35
C TYR A 120 0.39 -19.70 -3.30
N PHE A 121 1.27 -18.82 -3.72
CA PHE A 121 2.37 -19.15 -4.62
C PHE A 121 3.37 -20.11 -3.98
N SER A 122 3.69 -19.95 -2.68
CA SER A 122 4.55 -20.87 -1.94
C SER A 122 3.97 -22.29 -1.88
N LYS A 123 2.67 -22.43 -1.62
CA LYS A 123 1.98 -23.73 -1.64
C LYS A 123 2.02 -24.39 -3.01
N GLN A 124 1.81 -23.62 -4.10
CA GLN A 124 1.89 -24.15 -5.46
C GLN A 124 3.30 -24.66 -5.80
N GLU A 125 4.35 -23.94 -5.41
CA GLU A 125 5.74 -24.35 -5.67
C GLU A 125 6.09 -25.63 -4.93
N LYS A 126 5.65 -25.78 -3.68
CA LYS A 126 5.83 -27.00 -2.90
C LYS A 126 5.10 -28.19 -3.56
N ALA A 127 3.86 -28.00 -4.01
CA ALA A 127 3.08 -29.04 -4.68
C ALA A 127 3.72 -29.47 -6.01
N ALA A 128 4.21 -28.52 -6.81
CA ALA A 128 4.92 -28.80 -8.06
C ALA A 128 6.23 -29.57 -7.84
N SER A 129 6.97 -29.22 -6.79
CA SER A 129 8.21 -29.91 -6.41
C SER A 129 7.96 -31.34 -5.92
N ALA A 130 6.84 -31.59 -5.22
CA ALA A 130 6.44 -32.89 -4.74
C ALA A 130 5.92 -33.82 -5.85
N SER A 131 5.36 -33.26 -6.92
CA SER A 131 4.78 -34.02 -8.06
C SER A 131 5.77 -34.27 -9.21
N SER A 132 6.98 -33.73 -9.17
CA SER A 132 8.01 -34.01 -10.16
C SER A 132 8.48 -35.46 -10.03
N PRO A 133 8.31 -36.35 -11.05
CA PRO A 133 8.78 -37.72 -10.97
C PRO A 133 10.30 -37.68 -10.81
N ILE A 134 10.80 -38.45 -9.83
CA ILE A 134 12.22 -38.75 -9.70
C ILE A 134 12.63 -39.43 -11.01
N ALA A 135 13.42 -38.73 -11.85
CA ALA A 135 13.96 -39.31 -13.05
C ALA A 135 14.77 -40.56 -12.63
N SER A 136 14.22 -41.74 -12.86
CA SER A 136 14.96 -42.99 -12.69
C SER A 136 16.21 -42.94 -13.57
N PRO A 137 17.39 -43.26 -13.07
CA PRO A 137 18.57 -43.32 -13.90
C PRO A 137 18.35 -44.38 -15.00
N ILE A 138 18.34 -43.91 -16.25
CA ILE A 138 18.33 -44.82 -17.41
C ILE A 138 19.65 -45.57 -17.37
N ALA A 139 19.59 -46.85 -16.96
CA ALA A 139 20.70 -47.80 -17.10
C ALA A 139 20.84 -48.10 -18.58
N SER A 140 21.79 -47.49 -19.26
CA SER A 140 22.20 -47.93 -20.58
C SER A 140 22.97 -49.27 -20.46
N PRO A 141 22.62 -50.32 -21.22
CA PRO A 141 23.41 -51.53 -21.21
C PRO A 141 24.71 -51.33 -22.02
N ILE A 142 25.85 -51.30 -21.35
CA ILE A 142 27.14 -51.44 -22.00
C ILE A 142 27.47 -52.92 -22.10
N THR A 143 27.28 -53.47 -23.28
CA THR A 143 27.90 -54.74 -23.69
C THR A 143 29.32 -54.50 -24.15
N SER A 144 30.29 -54.94 -23.39
CA SER A 144 31.57 -55.41 -23.91
C SER A 144 32.29 -56.31 -22.90
N SER A 145 32.45 -57.55 -23.34
CA SER A 145 33.26 -58.61 -22.73
C SER A 145 34.74 -58.21 -22.64
N ILE A 146 35.39 -58.47 -21.51
CA ILE A 146 36.78 -59.00 -21.45
C ILE A 146 36.99 -59.61 -20.03
N THR A 147 37.56 -60.80 -20.06
CA THR A 147 37.92 -61.75 -19.02
C THR A 147 39.10 -61.31 -18.14
N SER A 148 39.00 -61.58 -16.84
CA SER A 148 39.93 -62.33 -15.92
C SER A 148 40.29 -61.55 -14.65
N PRO A 149 40.77 -62.20 -13.56
CA PRO A 149 40.04 -62.21 -12.27
C PRO A 149 40.83 -61.63 -11.09
N ILE A 150 40.22 -61.71 -9.90
CA ILE A 150 40.78 -61.58 -8.54
C ILE A 150 40.78 -60.17 -7.90
N SER A 151 39.95 -59.93 -6.97
CA SER A 151 40.26 -59.79 -5.55
C SER A 151 39.01 -59.33 -4.77
N LYS A 152 38.72 -59.98 -3.63
CA LYS A 152 37.63 -59.66 -2.72
C LYS A 152 37.92 -58.37 -1.98
N ALA A 153 37.06 -57.37 -2.19
CA ALA A 153 36.80 -56.30 -1.22
C ALA A 153 35.33 -55.91 -1.36
N THR A 154 34.58 -56.09 -0.29
CA THR A 154 33.16 -55.70 -0.17
C THR A 154 33.09 -54.16 -0.12
N PRO A 155 32.41 -53.49 -1.05
CA PRO A 155 32.16 -52.05 -0.89
C PRO A 155 30.93 -51.91 0.01
N GLN A 156 31.08 -51.20 1.15
CA GLN A 156 29.96 -50.64 1.87
C GLN A 156 29.20 -49.71 0.96
N LEU A 157 27.91 -50.01 0.74
CA LEU A 157 26.97 -49.08 0.09
C LEU A 157 26.77 -47.89 1.03
N THR A 158 27.51 -46.78 0.80
CA THR A 158 27.14 -45.51 1.33
C THR A 158 25.93 -45.02 0.51
N THR A 159 24.76 -45.10 1.11
CA THR A 159 23.55 -44.42 0.59
C THR A 159 23.82 -42.95 0.54
N LYS A 160 24.20 -42.41 -0.63
CA LYS A 160 24.16 -40.96 -0.89
C LYS A 160 22.69 -40.54 -0.79
N SER A 161 22.34 -39.83 0.25
CA SER A 161 21.06 -39.12 0.36
C SER A 161 20.90 -38.24 -0.87
N THR A 162 19.83 -38.49 -1.63
CA THR A 162 19.40 -37.62 -2.73
C THR A 162 19.22 -36.19 -2.22
N PRO A 163 19.76 -35.16 -2.88
CA PRO A 163 19.53 -33.79 -2.45
C PRO A 163 18.01 -33.53 -2.51
N GLN A 164 17.39 -33.32 -1.35
CA GLN A 164 16.06 -32.73 -1.29
C GLN A 164 16.18 -31.34 -1.88
N VAL A 165 15.47 -31.07 -2.97
CA VAL A 165 15.32 -29.72 -3.51
C VAL A 165 14.47 -28.93 -2.50
N THR A 166 15.13 -28.35 -1.50
CA THR A 166 14.50 -27.42 -0.58
C THR A 166 14.31 -26.10 -1.30
N THR A 167 13.08 -25.78 -1.68
CA THR A 167 12.75 -24.44 -2.16
C THR A 167 13.01 -23.47 -1.01
N LYS A 168 13.86 -22.47 -1.23
CA LYS A 168 14.18 -21.45 -0.24
C LYS A 168 12.91 -20.69 0.12
N PRO A 169 12.62 -20.48 1.40
CA PRO A 169 11.47 -19.65 1.80
C PRO A 169 11.64 -18.22 1.28
N THR A 170 10.53 -17.59 0.91
CA THR A 170 10.52 -16.16 0.57
C THR A 170 10.78 -15.35 1.83
N THR A 171 11.78 -14.46 1.80
CA THR A 171 12.09 -13.58 2.93
C THR A 171 11.69 -12.14 2.59
N VAL A 172 10.71 -11.65 3.32
CA VAL A 172 10.19 -10.28 3.19
C VAL A 172 11.00 -9.35 4.10
N LEU A 173 11.70 -8.38 3.49
CA LEU A 173 12.41 -7.33 4.22
C LEU A 173 11.57 -6.05 4.24
N VAL A 174 11.43 -5.46 5.43
CA VAL A 174 10.65 -4.23 5.64
C VAL A 174 11.43 -3.25 6.50
N ALA A 175 11.67 -2.05 6.00
CA ALA A 175 11.98 -0.90 6.85
C ALA A 175 10.69 -0.16 7.17
N THR A 176 10.49 0.22 8.43
CA THR A 176 9.23 0.85 8.87
C THR A 176 9.45 1.97 9.89
N SER A 177 8.59 3.00 9.80
CA SER A 177 8.41 4.02 10.83
C SER A 177 7.21 3.73 11.77
N GLY A 178 6.64 2.50 11.72
CA GLY A 178 5.53 2.04 12.56
C GLY A 178 4.46 1.26 11.79
N ASP A 179 3.50 1.94 11.20
CA ASP A 179 2.30 1.35 10.58
C ASP A 179 2.54 0.26 9.54
N THR A 180 3.53 0.46 8.67
CA THR A 180 3.86 -0.54 7.64
C THR A 180 4.34 -1.83 8.28
N GLY A 181 5.21 -1.74 9.29
CA GLY A 181 5.72 -2.89 10.03
C GLY A 181 4.61 -3.66 10.74
N GLY A 182 3.73 -2.97 11.47
CA GLY A 182 2.59 -3.59 12.15
C GLY A 182 1.65 -4.32 11.18
N ALA A 183 1.28 -3.67 10.07
CA ALA A 183 0.42 -4.28 9.06
C ALA A 183 1.07 -5.51 8.40
N VAL A 184 2.39 -5.45 8.11
CA VAL A 184 3.13 -6.60 7.55
C VAL A 184 3.27 -7.70 8.59
N ALA A 185 3.65 -7.40 9.83
CA ALA A 185 3.75 -8.40 10.89
C ALA A 185 2.44 -9.16 11.07
N ASN A 186 1.33 -8.45 11.21
CA ASN A 186 0.01 -9.07 11.34
C ASN A 186 -0.42 -9.84 10.08
N GLY A 187 -0.30 -9.21 8.92
CA GLY A 187 -0.76 -9.79 7.65
C GLY A 187 -0.01 -11.06 7.25
N PHE A 188 1.27 -11.19 7.60
CA PHE A 188 2.13 -12.32 7.26
C PHE A 188 2.30 -13.34 8.38
N LEU A 189 1.74 -13.11 9.57
CA LEU A 189 1.86 -14.03 10.69
C LEU A 189 1.35 -15.42 10.32
N GLY A 190 2.19 -16.44 10.49
CA GLY A 190 1.85 -17.83 10.22
C GLY A 190 1.74 -18.20 8.73
N VAL A 191 2.11 -17.31 7.79
CA VAL A 191 2.08 -17.62 6.35
C VAL A 191 3.20 -18.62 6.02
N GLU A 192 2.81 -19.81 5.58
CA GLU A 192 3.74 -20.89 5.31
C GLU A 192 4.69 -20.58 4.15
N GLY A 193 5.99 -20.83 4.34
CA GLY A 193 7.03 -20.60 3.33
C GLY A 193 7.43 -19.15 3.16
N VAL A 194 6.98 -18.26 4.05
CA VAL A 194 7.35 -16.84 4.07
C VAL A 194 7.92 -16.47 5.43
N ASN A 195 9.12 -15.90 5.46
CA ASN A 195 9.72 -15.27 6.63
C ASN A 195 9.66 -13.75 6.49
N VAL A 196 9.51 -13.03 7.59
CA VAL A 196 9.46 -11.57 7.61
C VAL A 196 10.50 -11.02 8.58
N ILE A 197 11.31 -10.08 8.09
CA ILE A 197 12.31 -9.36 8.88
C ILE A 197 11.96 -7.87 8.81
N ILE A 198 11.68 -7.28 9.96
CA ILE A 198 11.25 -5.89 10.10
C ILE A 198 12.34 -5.10 10.80
N LEU A 199 12.87 -4.07 10.13
CA LEU A 199 13.81 -3.12 10.71
C LEU A 199 13.04 -1.86 11.11
N TYR A 200 13.16 -1.45 12.38
CA TYR A 200 12.52 -0.23 12.86
C TYR A 200 13.46 0.57 13.77
N PRO A 201 13.38 1.92 13.77
CA PRO A 201 14.28 2.76 14.55
C PRO A 201 13.88 2.74 16.04
N LYS A 202 14.85 2.50 16.91
CA LYS A 202 14.71 2.45 18.37
C LYS A 202 14.11 3.74 18.92
N GLY A 203 13.02 3.61 19.69
CA GLY A 203 12.36 4.73 20.35
C GLY A 203 11.76 5.79 19.43
N LYS A 204 11.53 5.45 18.13
CA LYS A 204 10.96 6.36 17.13
C LYS A 204 9.60 5.91 16.60
N VAL A 205 9.05 4.84 17.15
CA VAL A 205 7.69 4.33 16.86
C VAL A 205 6.86 4.44 18.13
N SER A 206 5.54 4.67 18.01
CA SER A 206 4.68 4.77 19.18
C SER A 206 4.55 3.42 19.91
N PRO A 207 4.17 3.41 21.21
CA PRO A 207 4.09 2.17 21.99
C PRO A 207 3.19 1.11 21.35
N ILE A 208 2.01 1.47 20.84
CA ILE A 208 1.10 0.53 20.17
C ILE A 208 1.72 0.01 18.87
N GLN A 209 2.33 0.88 18.07
CA GLN A 209 3.01 0.46 16.84
C GLN A 209 4.16 -0.52 17.17
N GLU A 210 4.96 -0.25 18.19
CA GLU A 210 6.04 -1.13 18.60
C GLU A 210 5.53 -2.50 19.02
N LEU A 211 4.49 -2.56 19.84
CA LEU A 211 3.86 -3.82 20.24
C LEU A 211 3.32 -4.59 19.03
N GLN A 212 2.70 -3.91 18.06
CA GLN A 212 2.16 -4.55 16.84
C GLN A 212 3.23 -5.28 16.02
N LEU A 213 4.47 -4.82 16.02
CA LEU A 213 5.55 -5.46 15.25
C LEU A 213 6.44 -6.39 16.08
N THR A 214 6.47 -6.27 17.40
CA THR A 214 7.40 -7.02 18.24
C THR A 214 6.78 -8.17 19.02
N THR A 215 5.46 -8.29 19.03
CA THR A 215 4.76 -9.32 19.82
C THR A 215 4.23 -10.50 19.00
N CYS A 216 4.50 -10.55 17.70
CA CYS A 216 3.98 -11.57 16.80
C CYS A 216 4.70 -12.92 16.94
N GLY A 217 6.03 -12.94 16.93
CA GLY A 217 6.82 -14.18 16.93
C GLY A 217 6.65 -15.03 15.67
N GLN A 218 6.84 -16.35 15.77
CA GLN A 218 6.74 -17.32 14.67
C GLN A 218 7.69 -16.97 13.50
N ASN A 219 7.14 -16.70 12.31
CA ASN A 219 7.87 -16.33 11.11
C ASN A 219 8.18 -14.82 11.01
N ILE A 220 7.90 -14.04 12.06
CA ILE A 220 8.12 -12.59 12.12
C ILE A 220 9.29 -12.28 13.06
N THR A 221 10.32 -11.59 12.56
CA THR A 221 11.46 -11.13 13.33
C THR A 221 11.54 -9.62 13.31
N ALA A 222 11.60 -8.98 14.46
CA ALA A 222 11.75 -7.54 14.61
C ALA A 222 13.19 -7.18 15.03
N LEU A 223 13.85 -6.33 14.24
CA LEU A 223 15.17 -5.79 14.49
C LEU A 223 15.07 -4.33 14.93
N GLU A 224 15.47 -4.05 16.16
CA GLU A 224 15.48 -2.72 16.74
C GLU A 224 16.80 -2.03 16.42
N VAL A 225 16.79 -1.11 15.47
CA VAL A 225 17.98 -0.43 14.96
C VAL A 225 18.28 0.81 15.80
N ASP A 226 19.52 0.90 16.30
CA ASP A 226 20.01 2.08 17.02
C ASP A 226 20.37 3.21 16.03
N GLY A 227 19.36 3.76 15.39
CA GLY A 227 19.50 4.75 14.30
C GLY A 227 18.19 5.39 13.92
N SER A 228 18.12 5.87 12.66
CA SER A 228 16.97 6.53 12.05
C SER A 228 16.17 5.56 11.16
N PHE A 229 15.00 6.01 10.70
CA PHE A 229 14.25 5.29 9.67
C PHE A 229 15.00 5.22 8.33
N ASP A 230 15.75 6.27 7.99
CA ASP A 230 16.57 6.30 6.78
C ASP A 230 17.71 5.26 6.83
N ASP A 231 18.31 5.03 8.03
CA ASP A 231 19.28 3.96 8.23
C ASP A 231 18.66 2.58 8.00
N CYS A 232 17.46 2.35 8.55
CA CYS A 232 16.71 1.11 8.29
C CYS A 232 16.45 0.90 6.79
N GLN A 233 16.05 1.96 6.07
CA GLN A 233 15.82 1.89 4.62
C GLN A 233 17.11 1.64 3.84
N ALA A 234 18.20 2.28 4.22
CA ALA A 234 19.51 2.10 3.57
C ALA A 234 19.97 0.64 3.70
N MET A 235 19.94 0.08 4.92
CA MET A 235 20.32 -1.32 5.15
C MET A 235 19.47 -2.31 4.34
N VAL A 236 18.15 -2.09 4.26
CA VAL A 236 17.26 -2.95 3.45
C VAL A 236 17.58 -2.81 1.95
N LYS A 237 17.84 -1.60 1.46
CA LYS A 237 18.24 -1.37 0.05
C LYS A 237 19.56 -2.03 -0.29
N GLU A 238 20.55 -1.98 0.60
CA GLU A 238 21.84 -2.65 0.43
C GLU A 238 21.67 -4.16 0.38
N ALA A 239 20.84 -4.75 1.25
CA ALA A 239 20.54 -6.19 1.25
C ALA A 239 19.96 -6.68 -0.08
N PHE A 240 19.06 -5.92 -0.71
CA PHE A 240 18.54 -6.26 -2.05
C PHE A 240 19.61 -6.26 -3.14
N MET A 241 20.71 -5.53 -2.95
CA MET A 241 21.83 -5.46 -3.91
C MET A 241 22.96 -6.44 -3.58
N ASP A 242 22.93 -7.07 -2.40
CA ASP A 242 23.99 -7.98 -1.96
C ASP A 242 23.85 -9.36 -2.63
N GLY A 243 24.83 -9.72 -3.47
CA GLY A 243 24.85 -10.96 -4.22
C GLY A 243 24.91 -12.22 -3.32
N GLU A 244 25.58 -12.15 -2.16
CA GLU A 244 25.68 -13.27 -1.23
C GLU A 244 24.33 -13.54 -0.54
N LEU A 245 23.65 -12.49 -0.07
CA LEU A 245 22.30 -12.63 0.50
C LEU A 245 21.30 -13.14 -0.55
N ASN A 246 21.33 -12.65 -1.78
CA ASN A 246 20.47 -13.11 -2.86
C ASN A 246 20.74 -14.56 -3.28
N GLN A 247 21.95 -15.10 -3.03
CA GLN A 247 22.22 -16.53 -3.20
C GLN A 247 21.59 -17.39 -2.10
N GLN A 248 21.44 -16.86 -0.89
CA GLN A 248 20.91 -17.61 0.27
C GLN A 248 19.41 -17.44 0.47
N TYR A 249 18.84 -16.28 0.11
CA TYR A 249 17.48 -15.89 0.34
C TYR A 249 16.74 -15.53 -0.95
N ASN A 250 15.44 -15.77 -1.00
CA ASN A 250 14.54 -15.17 -1.95
C ASN A 250 14.00 -13.86 -1.35
N LEU A 251 14.74 -12.76 -1.51
CA LEU A 251 14.38 -11.49 -0.90
C LEU A 251 13.26 -10.79 -1.67
N THR A 252 12.27 -10.26 -0.95
CA THR A 252 11.24 -9.36 -1.50
C THR A 252 10.90 -8.24 -0.52
N SER A 253 10.32 -7.16 -1.04
CA SER A 253 9.87 -6.02 -0.23
C SER A 253 8.36 -6.03 -0.09
N ALA A 254 7.87 -5.82 1.14
CA ALA A 254 6.46 -5.56 1.40
C ALA A 254 6.13 -4.05 1.54
N ASN A 255 6.94 -3.16 1.02
CA ASN A 255 6.62 -1.73 0.96
C ASN A 255 5.66 -1.42 -0.21
N SER A 256 5.17 -0.18 -0.29
CA SER A 256 4.20 0.26 -1.31
C SER A 256 4.71 0.22 -2.76
N ILE A 257 6.00 -0.04 -2.97
CA ILE A 257 6.57 -0.27 -4.30
C ILE A 257 6.08 -1.58 -4.92
N ASN A 258 5.73 -2.59 -4.12
CA ASN A 258 5.22 -3.87 -4.58
C ASN A 258 3.78 -3.75 -5.11
N VAL A 259 3.52 -4.31 -6.30
CA VAL A 259 2.18 -4.27 -6.93
C VAL A 259 1.11 -4.94 -6.07
N ALA A 260 1.44 -6.04 -5.39
CA ALA A 260 0.51 -6.75 -4.53
C ALA A 260 0.14 -5.96 -3.24
N ARG A 261 0.95 -4.93 -2.88
CA ARG A 261 0.65 -3.98 -1.82
C ARG A 261 -0.11 -2.77 -2.32
N TRP A 262 0.19 -2.32 -3.53
CA TRP A 262 -0.35 -1.10 -4.09
C TRP A 262 -1.74 -1.30 -4.71
N LEU A 263 -1.91 -2.28 -5.60
CA LEU A 263 -3.15 -2.47 -6.36
C LEU A 263 -4.40 -2.67 -5.50
N PRO A 264 -4.41 -3.45 -4.39
CA PRO A 264 -5.62 -3.66 -3.61
C PRO A 264 -6.11 -2.39 -2.87
N GLN A 265 -5.29 -1.33 -2.77
CA GLN A 265 -5.73 -0.06 -2.21
C GLN A 265 -6.80 0.65 -3.06
N GLN A 266 -6.99 0.24 -4.32
CA GLN A 266 -8.12 0.70 -5.15
C GLN A 266 -9.47 0.39 -4.49
N LEU A 267 -9.56 -0.71 -3.75
CA LEU A 267 -10.79 -1.19 -3.11
C LEU A 267 -11.43 -0.13 -2.21
N TYR A 268 -10.64 0.70 -1.52
CA TYR A 268 -11.15 1.79 -0.67
C TYR A 268 -12.06 2.73 -1.44
N TYR A 269 -11.68 3.08 -2.67
CA TYR A 269 -12.40 4.05 -3.50
C TYR A 269 -13.69 3.45 -4.05
N PHE A 270 -13.71 2.14 -4.36
CA PHE A 270 -14.92 1.45 -4.77
C PHE A 270 -15.91 1.32 -3.59
N PHE A 271 -15.45 1.00 -2.39
CA PHE A 271 -16.30 0.95 -1.19
C PHE A 271 -16.83 2.34 -0.79
N ALA A 272 -16.00 3.36 -0.89
CA ALA A 272 -16.43 4.75 -0.67
C ALA A 272 -17.49 5.15 -1.69
N TRP A 273 -17.28 4.82 -2.97
CA TRP A 273 -18.22 5.13 -4.04
C TRP A 273 -19.56 4.41 -3.88
N GLN A 274 -19.59 3.13 -3.47
CA GLN A 274 -20.85 2.43 -3.16
C GLN A 274 -21.66 3.18 -2.10
N GLN A 275 -21.02 3.58 -1.00
CA GLN A 275 -21.65 4.31 0.09
C GLN A 275 -22.09 5.71 -0.36
N TRP A 276 -21.24 6.38 -1.16
CA TRP A 276 -21.53 7.70 -1.73
C TRP A 276 -22.78 7.68 -2.60
N VAL A 277 -22.86 6.76 -3.54
CA VAL A 277 -24.02 6.59 -4.42
C VAL A 277 -25.26 6.27 -3.61
N LYS A 278 -25.19 5.34 -2.68
CA LYS A 278 -26.32 4.98 -1.80
C LYS A 278 -26.84 6.18 -1.01
N GLN A 279 -25.96 7.09 -0.60
CA GLN A 279 -26.33 8.23 0.24
C GLN A 279 -26.82 9.44 -0.56
N TYR A 280 -26.28 9.67 -1.77
CA TYR A 280 -26.45 10.93 -2.50
C TYR A 280 -27.12 10.80 -3.87
N GLN A 281 -27.43 9.58 -4.34
CA GLN A 281 -28.08 9.40 -5.64
C GLN A 281 -29.53 9.89 -5.57
N ASP A 282 -29.91 10.78 -6.50
CA ASP A 282 -31.28 11.26 -6.66
C ASP A 282 -32.17 10.26 -7.44
N ALA A 283 -33.45 10.57 -7.56
CA ALA A 283 -34.42 9.74 -8.29
C ALA A 283 -34.12 9.59 -9.80
N ASN A 284 -33.27 10.46 -10.35
CA ASN A 284 -32.85 10.41 -11.76
C ASN A 284 -31.52 9.66 -11.92
N GLY A 285 -30.95 9.13 -10.85
CA GLY A 285 -29.67 8.42 -10.87
C GLY A 285 -28.42 9.32 -10.76
N ASN A 286 -28.57 10.64 -10.59
CA ASN A 286 -27.47 11.57 -10.46
C ASN A 286 -26.98 11.66 -9.01
N TYR A 287 -25.68 11.89 -8.83
CA TYR A 287 -25.06 12.19 -7.53
C TYR A 287 -23.93 13.20 -7.71
N PRO A 288 -23.60 13.99 -6.67
CA PRO A 288 -22.51 14.96 -6.75
C PRO A 288 -21.16 14.27 -7.00
N ALA A 289 -20.24 14.98 -7.63
CA ALA A 289 -18.88 14.49 -7.80
C ALA A 289 -18.23 14.21 -6.44
N MET A 290 -17.64 13.02 -6.30
CA MET A 290 -16.94 12.58 -5.10
C MET A 290 -15.48 13.05 -5.16
N ASN A 291 -15.21 14.27 -4.66
CA ASN A 291 -13.84 14.80 -4.57
C ASN A 291 -13.10 14.12 -3.42
N ILE A 292 -11.84 13.75 -3.64
CA ILE A 292 -11.08 12.91 -2.73
C ILE A 292 -9.79 13.60 -2.31
N VAL A 293 -9.61 13.75 -1.01
CA VAL A 293 -8.42 14.36 -0.38
C VAL A 293 -7.64 13.26 0.35
N VAL A 294 -6.41 13.03 -0.09
CA VAL A 294 -5.59 11.91 0.38
C VAL A 294 -4.34 12.41 1.07
N PRO A 295 -4.09 12.05 2.35
CA PRO A 295 -2.82 12.31 2.99
C PRO A 295 -1.71 11.55 2.25
N SER A 296 -0.74 12.27 1.71
CA SER A 296 0.17 11.78 0.68
C SER A 296 1.64 11.99 1.03
N GLY A 297 2.31 10.91 1.50
CA GLY A 297 3.76 10.85 1.65
C GLY A 297 4.39 10.12 0.46
N ASN A 298 4.27 8.78 0.39
CA ASN A 298 4.81 7.99 -0.72
C ASN A 298 3.85 7.87 -1.92
N PHE A 299 2.73 8.55 -1.91
CA PHE A 299 1.72 8.64 -2.98
C PHE A 299 1.12 7.27 -3.43
N GLY A 300 1.28 6.22 -2.64
CA GLY A 300 0.74 4.89 -2.99
C GLY A 300 -0.78 4.85 -2.99
N ASN A 301 -1.42 5.39 -1.95
CA ASN A 301 -2.87 5.36 -1.78
C ASN A 301 -3.57 6.21 -2.86
N ILE A 302 -3.18 7.48 -3.02
CA ILE A 302 -3.76 8.36 -4.05
C ILE A 302 -3.55 7.81 -5.46
N CYS A 303 -2.39 7.21 -5.73
CA CYS A 303 -2.10 6.54 -7.00
C CYS A 303 -3.08 5.37 -7.25
N ALA A 304 -3.43 4.59 -6.22
CA ALA A 304 -4.43 3.53 -6.34
C ALA A 304 -5.83 4.08 -6.64
N GLY A 305 -6.21 5.23 -6.06
CA GLY A 305 -7.45 5.94 -6.37
C GLY A 305 -7.48 6.46 -7.81
N MET A 306 -6.38 7.03 -8.28
CA MET A 306 -6.26 7.47 -9.68
C MET A 306 -6.29 6.29 -10.65
N MET A 307 -5.75 5.13 -10.28
CA MET A 307 -5.89 3.88 -11.03
C MET A 307 -7.35 3.43 -11.10
N ALA A 308 -8.10 3.46 -9.99
CA ALA A 308 -9.53 3.14 -9.96
C ALA A 308 -10.33 4.07 -10.89
N LYS A 309 -10.03 5.39 -10.86
CA LYS A 309 -10.63 6.36 -11.80
C LYS A 309 -10.28 6.06 -13.25
N ALA A 310 -9.02 5.76 -13.54
CA ALA A 310 -8.57 5.37 -14.88
C ALA A 310 -9.20 4.06 -15.35
N SER A 311 -9.63 3.17 -14.44
CA SER A 311 -10.38 1.95 -14.75
C SER A 311 -11.88 2.18 -14.96
N GLY A 312 -12.36 3.44 -14.90
CA GLY A 312 -13.76 3.80 -15.18
C GLY A 312 -14.62 4.07 -13.94
N LEU A 313 -14.07 4.00 -12.70
CA LEU A 313 -14.83 4.39 -11.52
C LEU A 313 -15.11 5.91 -11.55
N PRO A 314 -16.37 6.36 -11.46
CA PRO A 314 -16.75 7.77 -11.61
C PRO A 314 -16.41 8.60 -10.35
N LEU A 315 -15.13 8.88 -10.17
CA LEU A 315 -14.60 9.70 -9.09
C LEU A 315 -14.43 11.17 -9.53
N GLY A 316 -14.55 12.08 -8.59
CA GLY A 316 -14.32 13.49 -8.77
C GLY A 316 -12.84 13.86 -8.92
N HIS A 317 -12.47 15.02 -8.39
CA HIS A 317 -11.10 15.52 -8.39
C HIS A 317 -10.28 14.92 -7.25
N PHE A 318 -8.96 14.76 -7.46
CA PHE A 318 -8.03 14.31 -6.43
C PHE A 318 -7.22 15.47 -5.86
N VAL A 319 -7.08 15.47 -4.54
CA VAL A 319 -6.26 16.42 -3.80
C VAL A 319 -5.21 15.64 -3.00
N ALA A 320 -3.94 15.88 -3.27
CA ALA A 320 -2.85 15.36 -2.45
C ALA A 320 -2.61 16.34 -1.28
N ALA A 321 -2.86 15.87 -0.07
CA ALA A 321 -2.56 16.62 1.15
C ALA A 321 -1.18 16.21 1.65
N CYS A 322 -0.20 17.12 1.59
CA CYS A 322 1.17 16.91 2.01
C CYS A 322 1.46 17.63 3.33
N ASN A 323 2.41 17.14 4.11
CA ASN A 323 3.04 17.88 5.20
C ASN A 323 4.20 18.74 4.65
N ALA A 324 5.17 19.11 5.47
CA ALA A 324 6.35 19.88 5.04
C ALA A 324 7.21 19.15 3.98
N ASN A 325 6.96 17.85 3.76
CA ASN A 325 7.58 17.06 2.70
C ASN A 325 6.75 17.16 1.40
N ASP A 326 6.80 18.30 0.76
CA ASP A 326 5.86 18.78 -0.25
C ASP A 326 6.40 18.79 -1.69
N VAL A 327 7.29 17.86 -2.03
CA VAL A 327 7.93 17.74 -3.35
C VAL A 327 6.94 17.86 -4.51
N VAL A 328 5.80 17.14 -4.42
CA VAL A 328 4.78 17.15 -5.48
C VAL A 328 4.01 18.47 -5.51
N THR A 329 3.73 19.08 -4.36
CA THR A 329 3.08 20.39 -4.28
C THR A 329 3.94 21.46 -4.99
N ARG A 330 5.25 21.46 -4.72
CA ARG A 330 6.20 22.37 -5.40
C ARG A 330 6.32 22.05 -6.88
N TYR A 331 6.34 20.77 -7.24
CA TYR A 331 6.38 20.35 -8.65
C TYR A 331 5.16 20.86 -9.43
N LEU A 332 3.96 20.76 -8.87
CA LEU A 332 2.74 21.30 -9.51
C LEU A 332 2.78 22.81 -9.69
N ALA A 333 3.45 23.52 -8.79
CA ALA A 333 3.56 24.98 -8.87
C ALA A 333 4.67 25.46 -9.82
N THR A 334 5.75 24.68 -10.02
CA THR A 334 6.98 25.15 -10.69
C THR A 334 7.40 24.33 -11.89
N GLU A 335 6.76 23.19 -12.13
CA GLU A 335 7.17 22.15 -13.11
C GLU A 335 8.59 21.61 -12.90
N LYS A 336 9.19 21.85 -11.71
CA LYS A 336 10.51 21.35 -11.33
C LYS A 336 10.38 20.30 -10.23
N TYR A 337 10.72 19.04 -10.54
CA TYR A 337 10.69 17.95 -9.57
C TYR A 337 12.03 17.92 -8.81
N GLU A 338 12.04 18.52 -7.63
CA GLU A 338 13.23 18.66 -6.78
C GLU A 338 13.07 17.83 -5.51
N ILE A 339 13.79 16.72 -5.43
CA ILE A 339 13.82 15.86 -4.23
C ILE A 339 14.65 16.53 -3.13
N HIS A 340 14.29 16.26 -1.89
CA HIS A 340 15.06 16.73 -0.71
C HIS A 340 15.09 15.64 0.37
N GLN A 341 15.95 15.84 1.36
CA GLN A 341 15.96 14.98 2.54
C GLN A 341 14.63 15.15 3.29
N ALA A 342 14.06 14.05 3.79
CA ALA A 342 12.82 14.08 4.55
C ALA A 342 12.97 14.92 5.83
N ILE A 343 11.95 15.72 6.10
CA ILE A 343 11.83 16.56 7.29
C ILE A 343 10.90 15.83 8.26
N ALA A 344 11.31 15.67 9.52
CA ALA A 344 10.49 15.07 10.56
C ALA A 344 9.30 15.97 10.92
N THR A 345 8.09 15.41 10.93
CA THR A 345 6.83 16.10 11.23
C THR A 345 5.95 15.28 12.17
N VAL A 346 4.86 15.90 12.68
CA VAL A 346 3.87 15.20 13.51
C VAL A 346 3.06 14.16 12.74
N SER A 347 2.99 14.24 11.41
CA SER A 347 2.37 13.25 10.51
C SER A 347 3.44 12.35 9.86
N ASN A 348 4.24 11.69 10.70
CA ASN A 348 5.52 11.08 10.35
C ASN A 348 5.45 9.97 9.28
N ALA A 349 4.31 9.31 9.08
CA ALA A 349 4.16 8.32 8.01
C ALA A 349 4.14 8.95 6.60
N MET A 350 4.09 10.28 6.53
CA MET A 350 4.18 11.08 5.30
C MET A 350 5.56 11.75 5.12
N ASP A 351 6.54 11.52 6.00
CA ASP A 351 7.87 12.12 5.91
C ASP A 351 8.68 11.44 4.81
N VAL A 352 8.43 11.86 3.58
CA VAL A 352 9.00 11.28 2.36
C VAL A 352 9.47 12.39 1.43
N GLY A 353 10.79 12.55 1.30
CA GLY A 353 11.42 13.55 0.43
C GLY A 353 11.49 13.15 -1.06
N ASN A 354 11.16 11.90 -1.40
CA ASN A 354 11.10 11.38 -2.78
C ASN A 354 10.02 10.31 -2.92
N PRO A 355 8.78 10.67 -3.24
CA PRO A 355 7.63 9.77 -3.34
C PRO A 355 7.80 8.69 -4.41
N SER A 356 8.02 7.43 -4.02
CA SER A 356 8.29 6.33 -4.95
C SER A 356 7.13 6.03 -5.92
N ASN A 357 5.87 6.26 -5.52
CA ASN A 357 4.73 5.97 -6.37
C ASN A 357 4.31 7.12 -7.29
N PHE A 358 4.95 8.28 -7.19
CA PHE A 358 4.62 9.41 -8.06
C PHE A 358 4.89 9.11 -9.54
N VAL A 359 5.91 8.29 -9.84
CA VAL A 359 6.17 7.83 -11.21
C VAL A 359 5.02 7.00 -11.79
N ARG A 360 4.24 6.28 -10.94
CA ARG A 360 3.03 5.56 -11.38
C ARG A 360 1.89 6.50 -11.69
N ILE A 361 1.74 7.60 -10.94
CA ILE A 361 0.76 8.66 -11.24
C ILE A 361 1.10 9.29 -12.60
N MET A 362 2.36 9.63 -12.82
CA MET A 362 2.81 10.17 -14.10
C MET A 362 2.55 9.19 -15.25
N GLU A 363 2.75 7.88 -15.06
CA GLU A 363 2.45 6.88 -16.10
C GLU A 363 0.94 6.77 -16.38
N ILE A 364 0.07 6.79 -15.36
CA ILE A 364 -1.39 6.85 -15.52
C ILE A 364 -1.79 8.06 -16.37
N LEU A 365 -1.12 9.19 -16.18
CA LEU A 365 -1.37 10.46 -16.85
C LEU A 365 -0.51 10.67 -18.11
N GLN A 366 0.07 9.57 -18.65
CA GLN A 366 0.85 9.56 -19.90
C GLN A 366 2.10 10.46 -19.84
N ASN A 367 2.68 10.63 -18.66
CA ASN A 367 3.84 11.49 -18.40
C ASN A 367 3.64 12.95 -18.89
N ASN A 368 2.40 13.44 -18.82
CA ASN A 368 2.01 14.75 -19.29
C ASN A 368 1.67 15.68 -18.12
N PHE A 369 2.39 16.81 -18.00
CA PHE A 369 2.21 17.76 -16.91
C PHE A 369 0.83 18.46 -16.94
N THR A 370 0.31 18.76 -18.11
CA THR A 370 -1.05 19.34 -18.26
C THR A 370 -2.12 18.36 -17.76
N ASN A 371 -2.00 17.06 -18.09
CA ASN A 371 -2.90 16.03 -17.56
C ASN A 371 -2.79 15.95 -16.03
N LEU A 372 -1.58 16.08 -15.49
CA LEU A 372 -1.35 16.07 -14.04
C LEU A 372 -2.05 17.23 -13.36
N THR A 373 -1.87 18.47 -13.83
CA THR A 373 -2.48 19.67 -13.23
C THR A 373 -4.01 19.68 -13.35
N HIS A 374 -4.57 19.02 -14.37
CA HIS A 374 -6.02 18.83 -14.49
C HIS A 374 -6.58 17.75 -13.54
N ALA A 375 -5.79 16.72 -13.24
CA ALA A 375 -6.24 15.57 -12.45
C ALA A 375 -5.96 15.71 -10.95
N LEU A 376 -4.97 16.50 -10.57
CA LEU A 376 -4.43 16.56 -9.21
C LEU A 376 -4.16 18.01 -8.77
N THR A 377 -4.70 18.38 -7.61
CA THR A 377 -4.30 19.54 -6.83
C THR A 377 -3.51 19.08 -5.61
N SER A 378 -2.62 19.93 -5.06
CA SER A 378 -1.87 19.58 -3.85
C SER A 378 -1.69 20.79 -2.94
N TYR A 379 -1.72 20.53 -1.62
CA TYR A 379 -1.48 21.52 -0.58
C TYR A 379 -0.45 21.00 0.42
N SER A 380 0.38 21.94 0.93
CA SER A 380 1.33 21.69 2.00
C SER A 380 0.78 22.26 3.31
N ILE A 381 0.65 21.42 4.33
CA ILE A 381 0.06 21.74 5.63
C ILE A 381 1.14 21.66 6.71
N SER A 382 1.29 22.71 7.49
CA SER A 382 2.28 22.77 8.56
C SER A 382 1.85 21.98 9.80
N ASP A 383 2.82 21.60 10.64
CA ASP A 383 2.56 20.95 11.93
C ASP A 383 1.67 21.79 12.84
N ALA A 384 1.86 23.10 12.85
CA ALA A 384 1.02 24.03 13.61
C ALA A 384 -0.45 23.98 13.14
N THR A 385 -0.67 23.98 11.82
CA THR A 385 -2.01 23.84 11.24
C THR A 385 -2.59 22.44 11.53
N THR A 386 -1.79 21.40 11.45
CA THR A 386 -2.21 20.02 11.77
C THR A 386 -2.71 19.92 13.20
N LYS A 387 -1.91 20.34 14.19
CA LYS A 387 -2.30 20.32 15.61
C LYS A 387 -3.55 21.18 15.90
N SER A 388 -3.61 22.40 15.35
CA SER A 388 -4.78 23.26 15.53
C SER A 388 -6.04 22.68 14.87
N THR A 389 -5.91 21.95 13.76
CA THR A 389 -7.04 21.27 13.09
C THR A 389 -7.56 20.11 13.95
N ILE A 390 -6.67 19.27 14.52
CA ILE A 390 -7.08 18.20 15.47
C ILE A 390 -7.88 18.79 16.63
N ALA A 391 -7.33 19.81 17.30
CA ALA A 391 -7.98 20.44 18.45
C ALA A 391 -9.34 21.07 18.09
N ARG A 392 -9.42 21.74 16.96
CA ARG A 392 -10.63 22.39 16.49
C ARG A 392 -11.73 21.37 16.14
N VAL A 393 -11.41 20.40 15.28
CA VAL A 393 -12.38 19.42 14.80
C VAL A 393 -12.90 18.56 15.97
N TYR A 394 -12.03 18.19 16.90
CA TYR A 394 -12.45 17.51 18.12
C TYR A 394 -13.49 18.33 18.89
N LYS A 395 -13.25 19.62 19.09
CA LYS A 395 -14.10 20.51 19.88
C LYS A 395 -15.41 20.89 19.18
N THR A 396 -15.39 21.11 17.85
CA THR A 396 -16.53 21.66 17.10
C THR A 396 -17.39 20.59 16.47
N ASP A 397 -16.78 19.50 16.04
CA ASP A 397 -17.41 18.45 15.21
C ASP A 397 -17.47 17.10 15.94
N ASN A 398 -16.93 17.02 17.17
CA ASN A 398 -16.88 15.81 18.00
C ASN A 398 -16.27 14.61 17.25
N TYR A 399 -15.21 14.89 16.45
CA TYR A 399 -14.47 13.89 15.69
C TYR A 399 -12.98 13.99 15.98
N THR A 400 -12.35 12.86 16.29
CA THR A 400 -10.92 12.81 16.60
C THR A 400 -10.14 12.40 15.36
N LEU A 401 -9.37 13.33 14.79
CA LEU A 401 -8.49 13.09 13.65
C LEU A 401 -7.14 12.53 14.11
N ASP A 402 -6.55 11.60 13.35
CA ASP A 402 -5.11 11.35 13.43
C ASP A 402 -4.33 12.49 12.73
N PRO A 403 -3.01 12.64 12.96
CA PRO A 403 -2.26 13.74 12.34
C PRO A 403 -2.31 13.75 10.81
N HIS A 404 -2.42 12.59 10.15
CA HIS A 404 -2.48 12.49 8.70
C HIS A 404 -3.87 12.88 8.18
N GLY A 405 -4.92 12.42 8.84
CA GLY A 405 -6.29 12.84 8.59
C GLY A 405 -6.49 14.35 8.81
N ALA A 406 -5.82 14.93 9.80
CA ALA A 406 -5.85 16.36 10.05
C ALA A 406 -5.20 17.17 8.91
N VAL A 407 -4.10 16.68 8.33
CA VAL A 407 -3.49 17.25 7.11
C VAL A 407 -4.49 17.20 5.95
N ALA A 408 -5.17 16.05 5.77
CA ALA A 408 -6.17 15.93 4.71
C ALA A 408 -7.40 16.82 4.96
N PHE A 409 -7.85 16.95 6.21
CA PHE A 409 -8.99 17.82 6.57
C PHE A 409 -8.69 19.30 6.29
N ALA A 410 -7.53 19.79 6.71
CA ALA A 410 -7.12 21.17 6.43
C ALA A 410 -7.00 21.45 4.92
N ALA A 411 -6.44 20.50 4.17
CA ALA A 411 -6.36 20.59 2.70
C ALA A 411 -7.76 20.58 2.05
N ALA A 412 -8.72 19.81 2.59
CA ALA A 412 -10.11 19.78 2.11
C ALA A 412 -10.80 21.13 2.31
N GLU A 413 -10.60 21.77 3.45
CA GLU A 413 -11.15 23.10 3.71
C GLU A 413 -10.62 24.16 2.72
N ILE A 414 -9.31 24.13 2.44
CA ILE A 414 -8.70 25.02 1.45
C ILE A 414 -9.30 24.77 0.07
N TYR A 415 -9.33 23.51 -0.36
CA TYR A 415 -9.87 23.10 -1.67
C TYR A 415 -11.33 23.54 -1.84
N LEU A 416 -12.19 23.24 -0.87
CA LEU A 416 -13.62 23.60 -0.93
C LEU A 416 -13.84 25.12 -0.94
N SER A 417 -13.01 25.89 -0.21
CA SER A 417 -13.10 27.35 -0.20
C SER A 417 -12.70 27.95 -1.56
N GLN A 418 -11.70 27.39 -2.24
CA GLN A 418 -11.26 27.82 -3.58
C GLN A 418 -12.34 27.55 -4.63
N ILE A 419 -12.93 26.35 -4.66
CA ILE A 419 -14.03 26.03 -5.57
C ILE A 419 -15.20 27.00 -5.38
N LYS A 420 -15.54 27.32 -4.13
CA LYS A 420 -16.62 28.27 -3.83
C LYS A 420 -16.31 29.69 -4.33
N ALA A 421 -15.07 30.15 -4.16
CA ALA A 421 -14.63 31.46 -4.64
C ALA A 421 -14.65 31.54 -6.18
N GLU A 422 -14.15 30.51 -6.87
CA GLU A 422 -14.16 30.43 -8.33
C GLU A 422 -15.58 30.45 -8.90
N LYS A 423 -16.51 29.75 -8.24
CA LYS A 423 -17.93 29.76 -8.62
C LYS A 423 -18.52 31.14 -8.47
N ASN A 424 -18.35 31.79 -7.33
CA ASN A 424 -18.90 33.14 -7.10
C ASN A 424 -18.38 34.12 -8.15
N ASN A 425 -17.09 34.05 -8.53
CA ASN A 425 -16.52 34.90 -9.58
C ASN A 425 -17.14 34.64 -10.94
N ARG A 426 -17.41 33.37 -11.31
CA ARG A 426 -18.09 33.03 -12.60
C ARG A 426 -19.52 33.49 -12.62
N ASP A 427 -20.26 33.35 -11.53
CA ASP A 427 -21.65 33.79 -11.42
C ASP A 427 -21.76 35.32 -11.57
N ILE A 428 -20.78 36.07 -11.04
CA ILE A 428 -20.69 37.54 -11.22
C ILE A 428 -20.41 37.88 -12.68
N ILE A 429 -19.43 37.22 -13.33
CA ILE A 429 -19.08 37.49 -14.73
C ILE A 429 -20.25 37.12 -15.68
N ASN A 430 -20.95 36.02 -15.42
CA ASN A 430 -22.10 35.62 -16.22
C ASN A 430 -23.34 36.50 -16.00
N ALA A 431 -23.45 37.16 -14.85
CA ALA A 431 -24.51 38.15 -14.60
C ALA A 431 -24.28 39.46 -15.37
N ASP A 432 -23.02 39.78 -15.66
CA ASP A 432 -22.63 40.99 -16.44
C ASP A 432 -22.62 40.73 -17.97
N THR A 433 -22.57 39.45 -18.40
CA THR A 433 -22.56 39.12 -19.83
C THR A 433 -23.81 38.29 -20.17
N SER A 434 -24.76 38.89 -20.90
CA SER A 434 -26.00 38.24 -21.38
C SER A 434 -25.77 37.24 -22.56
N ASP A 435 -24.65 36.50 -22.55
CA ASP A 435 -24.29 35.57 -23.62
C ASP A 435 -24.50 34.11 -23.19
N THR A 436 -25.59 33.51 -23.69
CA THR A 436 -26.08 32.16 -23.35
C THR A 436 -25.44 31.00 -24.11
N ASN A 437 -24.31 31.18 -24.80
CA ASN A 437 -23.72 30.20 -25.73
C ASN A 437 -22.32 29.72 -25.30
N ASN A 438 -22.19 29.11 -24.14
CA ASN A 438 -21.02 28.26 -23.87
C ASN A 438 -21.34 27.15 -22.87
N ILE A 439 -22.22 26.23 -23.26
CA ILE A 439 -22.54 25.01 -22.48
C ILE A 439 -21.88 23.84 -23.20
N ASN A 440 -20.61 23.56 -22.89
CA ASN A 440 -20.06 22.22 -23.01
C ASN A 440 -18.71 22.11 -22.28
N ASN A 441 -18.63 21.26 -21.31
CA ASN A 441 -17.47 20.74 -20.54
C ASN A 441 -17.28 21.18 -19.08
N THR A 442 -18.26 21.71 -18.37
CA THR A 442 -18.14 22.05 -16.93
C THR A 442 -19.17 21.37 -16.04
N ALA A 443 -19.76 20.26 -16.44
CA ALA A 443 -20.82 19.57 -15.68
C ALA A 443 -20.38 19.07 -14.29
N THR A 444 -19.08 18.94 -14.03
CA THR A 444 -18.53 18.43 -12.75
C THR A 444 -18.26 19.49 -11.67
N LEU A 445 -18.17 20.77 -12.04
CA LEU A 445 -17.84 21.86 -11.10
C LEU A 445 -19.06 22.67 -10.60
N ASN A 446 -20.24 22.42 -11.14
CA ASN A 446 -21.42 23.30 -10.96
C ASN A 446 -22.39 22.90 -9.82
N ASN A 447 -21.99 22.07 -8.87
CA ASN A 447 -22.86 21.72 -7.75
C ASN A 447 -22.63 22.69 -6.57
N PRO A 448 -23.66 23.44 -6.10
CA PRO A 448 -23.57 24.34 -4.94
C PRO A 448 -23.22 23.62 -3.63
N HIS A 449 -23.24 22.31 -3.63
CA HIS A 449 -22.93 21.44 -2.49
C HIS A 449 -21.68 20.60 -2.76
N SER A 450 -20.59 21.22 -3.23
CA SER A 450 -19.30 20.53 -3.38
C SER A 450 -18.90 19.90 -2.05
N LYS A 451 -18.72 18.59 -2.07
CA LYS A 451 -18.30 17.80 -0.90
C LYS A 451 -16.93 17.21 -1.16
N ALA A 452 -16.21 16.94 -0.08
CA ALA A 452 -14.94 16.25 -0.12
C ALA A 452 -14.96 15.03 0.82
N ILE A 453 -14.29 13.97 0.41
CA ILE A 453 -13.99 12.82 1.27
C ILE A 453 -12.51 12.91 1.60
N ILE A 454 -12.18 12.98 2.88
CA ILE A 454 -10.82 12.77 3.36
C ILE A 454 -10.61 11.28 3.65
N LEU A 455 -9.37 10.81 3.52
CA LEU A 455 -9.01 9.47 3.95
C LEU A 455 -8.37 9.53 5.33
N GLU A 456 -9.03 8.91 6.32
CA GLU A 456 -8.49 8.71 7.66
C GLU A 456 -7.69 7.41 7.68
N THR A 457 -6.36 7.51 7.67
CA THR A 457 -5.48 6.41 7.30
C THR A 457 -4.97 5.59 8.47
N ALA A 458 -5.13 6.09 9.69
CA ALA A 458 -4.79 5.39 10.92
C ALA A 458 -5.70 5.84 12.08
N HIS A 459 -5.89 4.96 13.05
CA HIS A 459 -6.63 5.32 14.26
C HIS A 459 -5.80 6.30 15.11
N PRO A 460 -6.40 7.35 15.69
CA PRO A 460 -5.69 8.36 16.50
C PRO A 460 -4.84 7.80 17.63
N VAL A 461 -5.23 6.67 18.23
CA VAL A 461 -4.48 5.99 19.31
C VAL A 461 -3.05 5.59 18.92
N LYS A 462 -2.74 5.55 17.63
CA LYS A 462 -1.38 5.26 17.12
C LYS A 462 -0.44 6.46 17.22
N PHE A 463 -0.97 7.64 17.50
CA PHE A 463 -0.23 8.90 17.60
C PHE A 463 -0.62 9.66 18.88
N PRO A 464 -0.58 8.98 20.07
CA PRO A 464 -1.15 9.54 21.30
C PRO A 464 -0.46 10.85 21.71
N GLU A 465 0.85 10.96 21.56
CA GLU A 465 1.60 12.17 21.96
C GLU A 465 1.08 13.43 21.26
N VAL A 466 0.78 13.34 19.97
CA VAL A 466 0.31 14.49 19.19
C VAL A 466 -1.17 14.75 19.42
N VAL A 467 -1.99 13.69 19.40
CA VAL A 467 -3.44 13.83 19.46
C VAL A 467 -3.90 14.19 20.86
N GLU A 468 -3.39 13.52 21.91
CA GLU A 468 -3.75 13.82 23.30
C GLU A 468 -3.29 15.23 23.73
N GLU A 469 -2.11 15.66 23.25
CA GLU A 469 -1.67 17.06 23.45
C GLU A 469 -2.67 18.06 22.82
N ALA A 470 -3.15 17.76 21.62
CA ALA A 470 -4.04 18.65 20.89
C ALA A 470 -5.46 18.71 21.48
N ILE A 471 -6.02 17.57 21.90
CA ILE A 471 -7.40 17.50 22.45
C ILE A 471 -7.47 17.74 23.96
N GLY A 472 -6.34 17.63 24.68
CA GLY A 472 -6.25 17.85 26.12
C GLY A 472 -6.72 16.66 26.98
N GLU A 473 -6.95 15.48 26.38
CA GLU A 473 -7.37 14.29 27.10
C GLU A 473 -6.83 13.00 26.48
N LYS A 474 -6.92 11.88 27.23
CA LYS A 474 -6.44 10.57 26.81
C LYS A 474 -7.37 9.93 25.78
N ILE A 475 -6.79 9.29 24.78
CA ILE A 475 -7.55 8.51 23.79
C ILE A 475 -7.78 7.11 24.33
N ALA A 476 -9.04 6.65 24.28
CA ALA A 476 -9.37 5.28 24.64
C ALA A 476 -8.71 4.28 23.66
N VAL A 477 -8.05 3.27 24.22
CA VAL A 477 -7.48 2.19 23.40
C VAL A 477 -8.62 1.31 22.90
N PRO A 478 -8.74 1.06 21.58
CA PRO A 478 -9.78 0.18 21.04
C PRO A 478 -9.63 -1.26 21.58
N ALA A 479 -10.75 -1.91 21.92
CA ALA A 479 -10.78 -3.28 22.43
C ALA A 479 -10.06 -4.27 21.50
N SER A 480 -10.07 -4.01 20.18
CA SER A 480 -9.39 -4.83 19.17
C SER A 480 -7.86 -4.90 19.33
N VAL A 481 -7.24 -3.97 20.05
CA VAL A 481 -5.79 -3.92 20.28
C VAL A 481 -5.41 -3.85 21.76
N GLU A 482 -6.38 -3.80 22.68
CA GLU A 482 -6.14 -3.74 24.12
C GLU A 482 -5.29 -4.91 24.62
N PHE A 483 -5.50 -6.11 24.07
CA PHE A 483 -4.73 -7.31 24.39
C PHE A 483 -3.21 -7.18 24.12
N LEU A 484 -2.77 -6.20 23.32
CA LEU A 484 -1.35 -5.94 23.08
C LEU A 484 -0.67 -5.32 24.29
N LEU A 485 -1.40 -4.58 25.12
CA LEU A 485 -0.83 -3.88 26.28
C LEU A 485 -0.27 -4.84 27.34
N ASP A 486 -0.79 -6.07 27.39
CA ASP A 486 -0.32 -7.12 28.30
C ASP A 486 0.85 -7.93 27.74
N LYS A 487 1.24 -7.70 26.47
CA LYS A 487 2.32 -8.44 25.83
C LYS A 487 3.68 -7.80 26.06
N GLN A 488 4.70 -8.65 26.15
CA GLN A 488 6.09 -8.20 26.22
C GLN A 488 6.69 -8.03 24.83
N LYS A 489 7.40 -6.92 24.67
CA LYS A 489 8.21 -6.64 23.48
C LYS A 489 9.29 -7.71 23.29
N VAL A 490 9.38 -8.26 22.08
CA VAL A 490 10.44 -9.17 21.66
C VAL A 490 11.09 -8.59 20.40
N SER A 491 12.30 -8.06 20.55
CA SER A 491 13.08 -7.51 19.44
C SER A 491 14.56 -7.82 19.59
N ILE A 492 15.28 -7.85 18.49
CA ILE A 492 16.72 -8.05 18.46
C ILE A 492 17.38 -6.68 18.25
N PRO A 493 18.22 -6.21 19.19
CA PRO A 493 18.94 -4.96 18.99
C PRO A 493 19.97 -5.07 17.86
N LEU A 494 20.06 -4.04 17.02
CA LEU A 494 20.96 -4.01 15.89
C LEU A 494 21.61 -2.63 15.74
N ALA A 495 22.92 -2.60 15.48
CA ALA A 495 23.62 -1.35 15.14
C ALA A 495 23.16 -0.82 13.76
N ALA A 496 23.11 0.51 13.60
CA ALA A 496 22.68 1.19 12.39
C ALA A 496 23.76 1.14 11.27
N ASN A 497 24.20 -0.08 10.91
CA ASN A 497 25.11 -0.28 9.79
C ASN A 497 24.83 -1.60 9.07
N TYR A 498 25.06 -1.61 7.76
CA TYR A 498 24.77 -2.76 6.92
C TYR A 498 25.61 -4.00 7.26
N ALA A 499 26.85 -3.85 7.69
CA ALA A 499 27.71 -4.99 8.00
C ALA A 499 27.14 -5.81 9.18
N ALA A 500 26.64 -5.14 10.22
CA ALA A 500 25.97 -5.81 11.34
C ALA A 500 24.68 -6.53 10.91
N PHE A 501 23.87 -5.91 10.03
CA PHE A 501 22.68 -6.52 9.46
C PHE A 501 22.99 -7.74 8.61
N LYS A 502 23.96 -7.63 7.69
CA LYS A 502 24.43 -8.75 6.86
C LYS A 502 24.94 -9.91 7.72
N GLN A 503 25.78 -9.63 8.72
CA GLN A 503 26.30 -10.64 9.61
C GLN A 503 25.18 -11.37 10.35
N TRP A 504 24.17 -10.64 10.81
CA TRP A 504 23.00 -11.22 11.48
C TRP A 504 22.19 -12.11 10.52
N MET A 505 21.99 -11.69 9.26
CA MET A 505 21.27 -12.49 8.26
C MET A 505 22.00 -13.78 7.87
N LEU A 506 23.34 -13.82 7.96
CA LEU A 506 24.14 -14.98 7.57
C LEU A 506 24.35 -15.99 8.71
N GLN A 507 23.90 -15.72 9.94
CA GLN A 507 23.90 -16.66 11.08
C GLN A 507 22.74 -17.64 11.00
#